data_edebdb45116c1da73751055552c0951a
#
_entry.id   edebdb45116c1da73751055552c0951a
#
_cell.length_a   1.000
_cell.length_b   1.000
_cell.length_c   1.000
_cell.angle_alpha   90.00
_cell.angle_beta   90.00
_cell.angle_gamma   90.00
#
_symmetry.space_group_name_H-M   'P 1'
#
loop_
_entity.id
_entity.type
_entity.pdbx_description
1 polymer ?
#
loop_
_entity_poly.entity_id
_entity_poly.type
_entity_poly.pdbx_seq_one_letter_code
_entity_poly.pdbx_strand_id
1 'polypeptide(L)'
;MKKIFILAAASLTAAMSLTACAGKNSSTAPAPAPQPQTGAVTASEETTTQPSSEETSAEPATAPAVTVHPDLKPAEGTYVYDKAKLLDSETTAACNDYAELLYEKYLINAAVVTVDKLEGQDAYTYAAEAYNDIYNGMGSGLLFLFNNDTGTDILYKTGSCQSYISDEAEKDAFYWATKEIVSGDVKNALLRMLQLGEKCPEFVFNNAGLLTNEQAGELERILSSGKNEAAILLTSNSTGKTNEEVLKSYYERRFKDGKGYMAMIDSQTKKVIVHSAQQMPSGADAALKKASDYAAKEDYNSAARTIAEAIAG
;
A
#
# COMPACT_ATOMS: atom_id res chain seq x y z
N MET A 1 -12.83 14.30 -37.22
CA MET A 1 -13.90 13.42 -36.73
C MET A 1 -13.24 12.25 -36.03
N LYS A 2 -13.09 12.36 -34.71
CA LYS A 2 -12.51 11.28 -33.88
C LYS A 2 -13.61 10.25 -33.63
N LYS A 3 -13.39 9.00 -34.05
CA LYS A 3 -14.30 7.89 -33.77
C LYS A 3 -14.13 7.51 -32.31
N ILE A 4 -15.12 7.82 -31.49
CA ILE A 4 -15.23 7.30 -30.15
C ILE A 4 -15.71 5.85 -30.27
N PHE A 5 -14.89 4.89 -29.93
CA PHE A 5 -15.28 3.50 -29.81
C PHE A 5 -16.02 3.34 -28.48
N ILE A 6 -17.31 3.09 -28.56
CA ILE A 6 -18.12 2.69 -27.42
C ILE A 6 -17.82 1.22 -27.17
N LEU A 7 -17.09 0.92 -26.11
CA LEU A 7 -16.90 -0.46 -25.63
C LEU A 7 -18.20 -0.89 -24.94
N ALA A 8 -18.78 -1.99 -25.42
CA ALA A 8 -19.95 -2.59 -24.84
C ALA A 8 -19.57 -3.27 -23.51
N ALA A 9 -20.15 -2.79 -22.43
CA ALA A 9 -20.05 -3.44 -21.12
C ALA A 9 -20.71 -4.81 -21.18
N ALA A 10 -19.92 -5.88 -21.07
CA ALA A 10 -20.43 -7.22 -20.84
C ALA A 10 -20.87 -7.32 -19.38
N SER A 11 -22.18 -7.22 -19.16
CA SER A 11 -22.80 -7.42 -17.85
C SER A 11 -22.70 -8.90 -17.44
N LEU A 12 -21.84 -9.16 -16.44
CA LEU A 12 -21.80 -10.42 -15.73
C LEU A 12 -22.92 -10.46 -14.68
N THR A 13 -24.09 -11.01 -15.06
CA THR A 13 -25.19 -11.28 -14.14
C THR A 13 -24.87 -12.53 -13.32
N ALA A 14 -24.35 -12.37 -12.10
CA ALA A 14 -24.33 -13.44 -11.11
C ALA A 14 -25.71 -13.52 -10.45
N ALA A 15 -26.46 -14.57 -10.81
CA ALA A 15 -27.72 -14.93 -10.18
C ALA A 15 -27.44 -15.46 -8.77
N MET A 16 -27.72 -14.69 -7.72
CA MET A 16 -27.83 -15.17 -6.34
C MET A 16 -29.23 -15.70 -6.10
N SER A 17 -29.37 -17.01 -6.01
CA SER A 17 -30.57 -17.68 -5.53
C SER A 17 -30.68 -17.50 -4.01
N LEU A 18 -31.61 -16.66 -3.58
CA LEU A 18 -32.06 -16.59 -2.20
C LEU A 18 -32.96 -17.80 -1.89
N THR A 19 -32.45 -18.72 -1.06
CA THR A 19 -33.31 -19.74 -0.42
C THR A 19 -33.60 -19.25 1.00
N ALA A 20 -34.82 -18.77 1.20
CA ALA A 20 -35.38 -18.50 2.52
C ALA A 20 -35.82 -19.82 3.15
N CYS A 21 -35.30 -20.17 4.34
CA CYS A 21 -35.90 -21.14 5.25
C CYS A 21 -36.11 -20.49 6.61
N ALA A 22 -37.38 -20.28 6.90
CA ALA A 22 -37.86 -19.98 8.24
C ALA A 22 -38.00 -21.31 9.03
N GLY A 23 -37.55 -21.32 10.29
CA GLY A 23 -37.77 -22.49 11.16
C GLY A 23 -37.22 -22.37 12.57
N LYS A 24 -38.01 -21.80 13.46
CA LYS A 24 -38.28 -22.12 14.89
C LYS A 24 -37.15 -22.53 15.84
N ASN A 25 -37.10 -21.81 16.95
CA ASN A 25 -36.47 -22.05 18.24
C ASN A 25 -36.56 -23.49 18.76
N SER A 26 -35.45 -23.99 19.32
CA SER A 26 -35.48 -24.81 20.57
C SER A 26 -34.09 -24.76 21.24
N SER A 27 -34.13 -24.38 22.48
CA SER A 27 -33.10 -24.41 23.50
C SER A 27 -32.72 -25.85 23.84
N THR A 28 -31.42 -26.21 23.87
CA THR A 28 -30.89 -27.23 24.80
C THR A 28 -29.36 -27.09 24.97
N ALA A 29 -28.94 -27.26 26.22
CA ALA A 29 -27.64 -27.03 26.79
C ALA A 29 -26.54 -28.05 26.33
N PRO A 30 -25.26 -27.80 26.66
CA PRO A 30 -24.10 -28.50 26.07
C PRO A 30 -23.77 -29.80 26.79
N ALA A 31 -23.29 -30.82 26.05
CA ALA A 31 -22.67 -32.05 26.53
C ALA A 31 -21.19 -32.11 26.22
N PRO A 32 -20.37 -32.87 27.00
CA PRO A 32 -18.94 -32.65 27.16
C PRO A 32 -18.06 -33.39 26.15
N ALA A 33 -16.80 -32.93 26.06
CA ALA A 33 -15.73 -33.44 25.21
C ALA A 33 -15.30 -34.90 25.55
N PRO A 34 -14.88 -35.70 24.56
CA PRO A 34 -14.18 -36.96 24.80
C PRO A 34 -12.66 -36.79 24.87
N GLN A 35 -12.07 -37.46 25.87
CA GLN A 35 -10.63 -37.62 26.11
C GLN A 35 -9.96 -38.59 25.14
N PRO A 36 -8.64 -38.53 24.98
CA PRO A 36 -7.90 -39.39 24.08
C PRO A 36 -7.61 -40.78 24.69
N GLN A 37 -7.81 -41.83 23.91
CA GLN A 37 -7.37 -43.17 24.24
C GLN A 37 -5.99 -43.45 23.66
N THR A 38 -5.06 -43.81 24.54
CA THR A 38 -3.79 -44.46 24.25
C THR A 38 -4.03 -45.93 23.94
N GLY A 39 -3.43 -46.45 22.86
CA GLY A 39 -3.38 -47.88 22.54
C GLY A 39 -2.07 -48.24 21.86
N ALA A 40 -1.32 -49.14 22.47
CA ALA A 40 0.04 -49.48 22.18
C ALA A 40 0.19 -50.59 21.12
N VAL A 41 1.27 -50.51 20.37
CA VAL A 41 2.23 -51.53 19.88
C VAL A 41 1.71 -52.78 19.17
N THR A 42 2.17 -53.02 17.95
CA THR A 42 2.91 -54.27 17.61
C THR A 42 3.76 -54.07 16.35
N ALA A 43 5.01 -54.50 16.45
CA ALA A 43 5.99 -54.55 15.39
C ALA A 43 5.69 -55.73 14.46
N SER A 44 5.96 -55.56 13.17
CA SER A 44 6.28 -56.69 12.26
C SER A 44 7.24 -56.18 11.19
N GLU A 45 8.42 -56.76 11.21
CA GLU A 45 9.42 -56.69 10.16
C GLU A 45 8.93 -57.38 8.93
N GLU A 46 9.04 -56.73 7.77
CA GLU A 46 9.23 -57.48 6.50
C GLU A 46 10.13 -56.67 5.56
N THR A 47 11.22 -57.30 5.25
CA THR A 47 12.26 -56.95 4.29
C THR A 47 11.67 -57.01 2.89
N THR A 48 11.87 -56.00 2.04
CA THR A 48 12.07 -56.25 0.62
C THR A 48 12.51 -55.00 -0.18
N THR A 49 13.66 -55.14 -0.80
CA THR A 49 14.12 -54.63 -2.10
C THR A 49 13.89 -53.16 -2.46
N GLN A 50 14.98 -52.45 -2.48
CA GLN A 50 15.24 -51.17 -3.08
C GLN A 50 15.17 -51.25 -4.63
N PRO A 51 14.47 -50.36 -5.30
CA PRO A 51 14.81 -49.96 -6.66
C PRO A 51 15.57 -48.61 -6.60
N SER A 52 16.74 -48.65 -7.19
CA SER A 52 17.55 -47.48 -7.56
C SER A 52 16.70 -46.46 -8.30
N SER A 53 16.42 -45.33 -7.68
CA SER A 53 15.86 -44.17 -8.38
C SER A 53 17.02 -43.25 -8.73
N GLU A 54 17.25 -43.09 -10.03
CA GLU A 54 18.08 -42.05 -10.60
C GLU A 54 17.65 -40.67 -10.04
N GLU A 55 18.52 -40.03 -9.31
CA GLU A 55 18.41 -38.61 -8.99
C GLU A 55 18.47 -37.82 -10.28
N THR A 56 17.30 -37.49 -10.81
CA THR A 56 17.19 -36.43 -11.81
C THR A 56 17.41 -35.11 -11.05
N SER A 57 18.61 -34.60 -11.15
CA SER A 57 18.97 -33.24 -10.72
C SER A 57 18.05 -32.25 -11.44
N ALA A 58 17.00 -31.81 -10.74
CA ALA A 58 16.18 -30.70 -11.21
C ALA A 58 17.06 -29.46 -11.18
N GLU A 59 17.37 -28.94 -12.37
CA GLU A 59 17.98 -27.63 -12.56
C GLU A 59 17.14 -26.60 -11.80
N PRO A 60 17.73 -25.71 -10.96
CA PRO A 60 16.97 -24.73 -10.22
C PRO A 60 16.21 -23.86 -11.22
N ALA A 61 14.88 -23.83 -11.08
CA ALA A 61 14.02 -22.99 -11.90
C ALA A 61 14.54 -21.56 -11.84
N THR A 62 15.01 -21.06 -12.97
CA THR A 62 15.45 -19.66 -13.13
C THR A 62 14.28 -18.77 -12.75
N ALA A 63 14.47 -17.85 -11.82
CA ALA A 63 13.43 -16.87 -11.48
C ALA A 63 12.97 -16.18 -12.77
N PRO A 64 11.65 -15.94 -12.94
CA PRO A 64 11.16 -15.25 -14.13
C PRO A 64 11.88 -13.91 -14.29
N ALA A 65 12.29 -13.60 -15.51
CA ALA A 65 12.98 -12.34 -15.81
C ALA A 65 12.03 -11.18 -15.45
N VAL A 66 12.53 -10.22 -14.67
CA VAL A 66 11.78 -8.99 -14.37
C VAL A 66 11.63 -8.23 -15.69
N THR A 67 10.39 -7.98 -16.10
CA THR A 67 10.13 -7.17 -17.29
C THR A 67 10.36 -5.71 -16.92
N VAL A 68 11.34 -5.06 -17.53
CA VAL A 68 11.61 -3.63 -17.36
C VAL A 68 10.82 -2.87 -18.41
N HIS A 69 10.02 -1.89 -17.98
CA HIS A 69 9.31 -0.98 -18.88
C HIS A 69 10.15 0.30 -19.09
N PRO A 70 11.04 0.36 -20.08
CA PRO A 70 12.03 1.42 -20.21
C PRO A 70 11.44 2.82 -20.39
N ASP A 71 10.16 2.89 -20.76
CA ASP A 71 9.42 4.14 -20.96
C ASP A 71 8.79 4.68 -19.67
N LEU A 72 8.85 3.90 -18.58
CA LEU A 72 8.29 4.26 -17.26
C LEU A 72 9.43 4.63 -16.32
N LYS A 73 10.14 5.72 -16.61
CA LYS A 73 11.20 6.20 -15.74
C LYS A 73 10.71 7.31 -14.84
N PRO A 74 11.15 7.33 -13.56
CA PRO A 74 10.83 8.45 -12.67
C PRO A 74 11.35 9.74 -13.30
N ALA A 75 10.48 10.72 -13.41
CA ALA A 75 10.84 12.07 -13.79
C ALA A 75 10.16 13.02 -12.81
N GLU A 76 10.87 14.03 -12.34
CA GLU A 76 10.35 15.01 -11.41
C GLU A 76 9.08 15.68 -11.99
N GLY A 77 8.00 15.69 -11.21
CA GLY A 77 6.71 16.24 -11.63
C GLY A 77 5.96 15.44 -12.70
N THR A 78 6.40 14.22 -13.00
CA THR A 78 5.73 13.34 -13.97
C THR A 78 5.14 12.13 -13.26
N TYR A 79 3.83 12.08 -13.18
CA TYR A 79 3.06 11.02 -12.53
C TYR A 79 2.08 10.35 -13.49
N VAL A 80 1.93 10.88 -14.71
CA VAL A 80 1.03 10.38 -15.77
C VAL A 80 1.85 9.87 -16.95
N TYR A 81 1.71 8.60 -17.26
CA TYR A 81 2.38 7.89 -18.35
C TYR A 81 1.34 7.45 -19.37
N ASP A 82 0.95 8.37 -20.27
CA ASP A 82 -0.09 8.15 -21.27
C ASP A 82 0.46 7.43 -22.52
N LYS A 83 0.76 6.13 -22.39
CA LYS A 83 1.30 5.30 -23.50
C LYS A 83 0.26 5.07 -24.61
N ALA A 84 -1.00 5.01 -24.25
CA ALA A 84 -2.11 4.83 -25.20
C ALA A 84 -2.55 6.12 -25.90
N LYS A 85 -2.00 7.28 -25.49
CA LYS A 85 -2.36 8.60 -26.04
C LYS A 85 -3.87 8.89 -25.97
N LEU A 86 -4.46 8.54 -24.83
CA LEU A 86 -5.90 8.69 -24.56
C LEU A 86 -6.22 10.02 -23.90
N LEU A 87 -5.25 10.66 -23.27
CA LEU A 87 -5.44 11.82 -22.41
C LEU A 87 -5.14 13.12 -23.16
N ASP A 88 -5.92 14.13 -22.89
CA ASP A 88 -5.57 15.49 -23.31
C ASP A 88 -4.62 16.16 -22.29
N SER A 89 -4.12 17.33 -22.65
CA SER A 89 -3.15 18.06 -21.81
C SER A 89 -3.77 18.55 -20.50
N GLU A 90 -5.05 18.88 -20.47
CA GLU A 90 -5.75 19.32 -19.26
C GLU A 90 -5.90 18.19 -18.27
N THR A 91 -6.33 17.00 -18.73
CA THR A 91 -6.43 15.78 -17.93
C THR A 91 -5.07 15.38 -17.38
N THR A 92 -4.04 15.38 -18.23
CA THR A 92 -2.67 15.04 -17.83
C THR A 92 -2.15 16.00 -16.75
N ALA A 93 -2.34 17.32 -16.93
CA ALA A 93 -1.91 18.31 -15.94
C ALA A 93 -2.66 18.12 -14.61
N ALA A 94 -4.00 18.00 -14.63
CA ALA A 94 -4.80 17.82 -13.43
C ALA A 94 -4.41 16.54 -12.63
N CYS A 95 -4.12 15.43 -13.32
CA CYS A 95 -3.68 14.20 -12.67
C CYS A 95 -2.25 14.32 -12.10
N ASN A 96 -1.33 15.01 -12.79
CA ASN A 96 0.01 15.30 -12.25
C ASN A 96 -0.07 16.16 -11.00
N ASP A 97 -0.82 17.27 -11.03
CA ASP A 97 -1.00 18.18 -9.88
C ASP A 97 -1.58 17.42 -8.67
N TYR A 98 -2.55 16.54 -8.94
CA TYR A 98 -3.17 15.75 -7.87
C TYR A 98 -2.22 14.68 -7.30
N ALA A 99 -1.47 13.99 -8.14
CA ALA A 99 -0.47 13.03 -7.71
C ALA A 99 0.66 13.71 -6.92
N GLU A 100 1.05 14.94 -7.31
CA GLU A 100 2.02 15.74 -6.56
C GLU A 100 1.48 16.12 -5.17
N LEU A 101 0.20 16.52 -5.06
CA LEU A 101 -0.46 16.76 -3.77
C LEU A 101 -0.42 15.52 -2.88
N LEU A 102 -0.71 14.32 -3.41
CA LEU A 102 -0.59 13.07 -2.67
C LEU A 102 0.84 12.80 -2.23
N TYR A 103 1.79 13.07 -3.13
CA TYR A 103 3.22 12.92 -2.85
C TYR A 103 3.70 13.84 -1.72
N GLU A 104 3.22 15.08 -1.65
CA GLU A 104 3.65 16.07 -0.67
C GLU A 104 2.94 15.90 0.67
N LYS A 105 1.63 15.78 0.64
CA LYS A 105 0.79 15.80 1.83
C LYS A 105 0.72 14.45 2.54
N TYR A 106 0.52 13.37 1.77
CA TYR A 106 0.32 12.01 2.31
C TYR A 106 1.56 11.14 2.20
N LEU A 107 2.64 11.65 1.61
CA LEU A 107 3.86 10.91 1.29
C LEU A 107 3.59 9.60 0.50
N ILE A 108 2.56 9.62 -0.34
CA ILE A 108 2.13 8.52 -1.19
C ILE A 108 2.69 8.73 -2.59
N ASN A 109 3.27 7.69 -3.15
CA ASN A 109 3.62 7.65 -4.56
C ASN A 109 2.36 7.31 -5.37
N ALA A 110 1.94 8.17 -6.27
CA ALA A 110 0.75 7.96 -7.07
C ALA A 110 1.07 8.09 -8.56
N ALA A 111 0.55 7.20 -9.40
CA ALA A 111 0.71 7.28 -10.84
C ALA A 111 -0.55 6.85 -11.60
N VAL A 112 -0.69 7.39 -12.82
CA VAL A 112 -1.63 6.93 -13.83
C VAL A 112 -0.84 6.41 -15.01
N VAL A 113 -1.13 5.20 -15.45
CA VAL A 113 -0.55 4.58 -16.65
C VAL A 113 -1.67 4.20 -17.59
N THR A 114 -1.60 4.61 -18.86
CA THR A 114 -2.53 4.15 -19.89
C THR A 114 -1.80 3.22 -20.86
N VAL A 115 -2.46 2.15 -21.28
CA VAL A 115 -1.89 1.19 -22.24
C VAL A 115 -2.89 0.76 -23.29
N ASP A 116 -2.42 0.62 -24.54
CA ASP A 116 -3.20 0.04 -25.64
C ASP A 116 -3.05 -1.48 -25.73
N LYS A 117 -1.94 -2.03 -25.23
CA LYS A 117 -1.66 -3.47 -25.24
C LYS A 117 -0.82 -3.88 -24.07
N LEU A 118 -1.20 -4.99 -23.46
CA LEU A 118 -0.43 -5.66 -22.40
C LEU A 118 0.54 -6.73 -22.95
N GLU A 119 0.53 -6.96 -24.27
CA GLU A 119 1.37 -7.96 -24.97
C GLU A 119 1.27 -9.38 -24.37
N GLY A 120 0.08 -9.72 -23.85
CA GLY A 120 -0.21 -11.00 -23.23
C GLY A 120 0.15 -11.08 -21.74
N GLN A 121 0.61 -10.01 -21.15
CA GLN A 121 0.84 -9.94 -19.71
C GLN A 121 -0.48 -9.76 -18.94
N ASP A 122 -0.54 -10.29 -17.73
CA ASP A 122 -1.64 -10.02 -16.80
C ASP A 122 -1.65 -8.56 -16.37
N ALA A 123 -2.84 -7.94 -16.34
CA ALA A 123 -2.98 -6.51 -16.05
C ALA A 123 -2.50 -6.12 -14.64
N TYR A 124 -2.74 -6.97 -13.63
CA TYR A 124 -2.25 -6.70 -12.27
C TYR A 124 -0.72 -6.80 -12.19
N THR A 125 -0.16 -7.81 -12.82
CA THR A 125 1.31 -7.99 -12.92
C THR A 125 1.95 -6.80 -13.62
N TYR A 126 1.36 -6.34 -14.75
CA TYR A 126 1.82 -5.14 -15.44
C TYR A 126 1.80 -3.91 -14.53
N ALA A 127 0.70 -3.67 -13.80
CA ALA A 127 0.56 -2.52 -12.90
C ALA A 127 1.60 -2.56 -11.76
N ALA A 128 1.86 -3.75 -11.20
CA ALA A 128 2.86 -3.95 -10.15
C ALA A 128 4.28 -3.67 -10.64
N GLU A 129 4.64 -4.17 -11.83
CA GLU A 129 5.94 -3.93 -12.46
C GLU A 129 6.11 -2.47 -12.85
N ALA A 130 5.08 -1.84 -13.43
CA ALA A 130 5.08 -0.42 -13.75
C ALA A 130 5.30 0.45 -12.50
N TYR A 131 4.66 0.12 -11.37
CA TYR A 131 4.90 0.81 -10.11
C TYR A 131 6.35 0.66 -9.65
N ASN A 132 6.90 -0.55 -9.73
CA ASN A 132 8.29 -0.80 -9.36
C ASN A 132 9.28 -0.04 -10.25
N ASP A 133 9.03 0.03 -11.54
CA ASP A 133 9.89 0.76 -12.48
C ASP A 133 9.86 2.29 -12.23
N ILE A 134 8.69 2.84 -11.88
CA ILE A 134 8.53 4.27 -11.58
C ILE A 134 9.12 4.62 -10.20
N TYR A 135 8.90 3.78 -9.18
CA TYR A 135 9.18 4.13 -7.77
C TYR A 135 10.21 3.21 -7.09
N ASN A 136 10.84 2.30 -7.82
CA ASN A 136 11.78 1.29 -7.29
C ASN A 136 11.17 0.47 -6.13
N GLY A 137 9.87 0.24 -6.15
CA GLY A 137 9.15 -0.51 -5.12
C GLY A 137 9.13 0.14 -3.74
N MET A 138 9.50 1.42 -3.63
CA MET A 138 9.68 2.09 -2.35
C MET A 138 8.45 2.88 -1.91
N GLY A 139 8.18 2.81 -0.60
CA GLY A 139 7.13 3.60 0.05
C GLY A 139 5.71 3.08 -0.16
N SER A 140 4.77 3.81 0.41
CA SER A 140 3.34 3.59 0.20
C SER A 140 2.90 4.23 -1.11
N GLY A 141 1.98 3.58 -1.83
CA GLY A 141 1.51 4.18 -3.06
C GLY A 141 0.38 3.44 -3.76
N LEU A 142 -0.07 4.06 -4.82
CA LEU A 142 -1.08 3.52 -5.73
C LEU A 142 -0.69 3.82 -7.19
N LEU A 143 -1.05 2.90 -8.08
CA LEU A 143 -0.98 3.10 -9.51
C LEU A 143 -2.30 2.70 -10.14
N PHE A 144 -2.92 3.61 -10.87
CA PHE A 144 -4.08 3.30 -11.68
C PHE A 144 -3.65 2.99 -13.11
N LEU A 145 -3.88 1.75 -13.53
CA LEU A 145 -3.69 1.29 -14.89
C LEU A 145 -5.01 1.39 -15.65
N PHE A 146 -5.07 2.32 -16.61
CA PHE A 146 -6.18 2.40 -17.58
C PHE A 146 -5.82 1.55 -18.80
N ASN A 147 -6.46 0.39 -18.88
CA ASN A 147 -6.10 -0.67 -19.81
C ASN A 147 -7.10 -0.76 -20.97
N ASN A 148 -6.71 -0.22 -22.10
CA ASN A 148 -7.53 -0.22 -23.31
C ASN A 148 -7.47 -1.56 -24.09
N ASP A 149 -6.55 -2.46 -23.74
CA ASP A 149 -6.39 -3.77 -24.41
C ASP A 149 -7.53 -4.72 -24.07
N THR A 150 -7.71 -4.99 -22.79
CA THR A 150 -8.72 -5.96 -22.31
C THR A 150 -9.94 -5.28 -21.70
N GLY A 151 -9.89 -3.97 -21.48
CA GLY A 151 -10.93 -3.21 -20.78
C GLY A 151 -11.01 -3.53 -19.28
N THR A 152 -9.96 -4.13 -18.72
CA THR A 152 -9.86 -4.42 -17.29
C THR A 152 -8.87 -3.45 -16.66
N ASP A 153 -9.38 -2.38 -16.07
CA ASP A 153 -8.57 -1.41 -15.33
C ASP A 153 -8.15 -1.97 -13.98
N ILE A 154 -6.96 -1.58 -13.52
CA ILE A 154 -6.37 -2.06 -12.26
C ILE A 154 -5.99 -0.87 -11.37
N LEU A 155 -6.32 -0.98 -10.08
CA LEU A 155 -5.71 -0.17 -9.03
C LEU A 155 -4.70 -1.03 -8.27
N TYR A 156 -3.43 -0.83 -8.54
CA TYR A 156 -2.35 -1.42 -7.75
C TYR A 156 -2.11 -0.58 -6.49
N LYS A 157 -2.02 -1.24 -5.34
CA LYS A 157 -1.85 -0.60 -4.02
C LYS A 157 -0.70 -1.24 -3.27
N THR A 158 0.10 -0.43 -2.56
CA THR A 158 1.17 -0.93 -1.70
C THR A 158 1.32 -0.09 -0.43
N GLY A 159 1.90 -0.67 0.61
CA GLY A 159 2.11 0.00 1.89
C GLY A 159 0.80 0.47 2.53
N SER A 160 0.76 1.72 3.00
CA SER A 160 -0.43 2.30 3.62
C SER A 160 -1.66 2.27 2.72
N CYS A 161 -1.50 2.46 1.40
CA CYS A 161 -2.63 2.41 0.48
C CYS A 161 -3.33 1.04 0.48
N GLN A 162 -2.57 -0.05 0.61
CA GLN A 162 -3.14 -1.39 0.73
C GLN A 162 -3.94 -1.56 2.04
N SER A 163 -3.50 -0.92 3.12
CA SER A 163 -4.12 -1.05 4.44
C SER A 163 -5.34 -0.15 4.64
N TYR A 164 -5.36 1.03 4.03
CA TYR A 164 -6.39 2.05 4.27
C TYR A 164 -7.42 2.20 3.15
N ILE A 165 -7.12 1.75 1.92
CA ILE A 165 -8.08 1.74 0.83
C ILE A 165 -8.81 0.39 0.85
N SER A 166 -10.01 0.37 1.43
CA SER A 166 -10.83 -0.84 1.51
C SER A 166 -11.34 -1.27 0.14
N ASP A 167 -11.67 -2.56 0.00
CA ASP A 167 -12.27 -3.11 -1.22
C ASP A 167 -13.60 -2.44 -1.57
N GLU A 168 -14.36 -1.98 -0.56
CA GLU A 168 -15.61 -1.25 -0.77
C GLU A 168 -15.34 0.13 -1.39
N ALA A 169 -14.39 0.89 -0.82
CA ALA A 169 -14.00 2.20 -1.36
C ALA A 169 -13.45 2.08 -2.79
N GLU A 170 -12.67 1.05 -3.07
CA GLU A 170 -12.16 0.76 -4.41
C GLU A 170 -13.30 0.45 -5.38
N LYS A 171 -14.23 -0.44 -5.05
CA LYS A 171 -15.40 -0.78 -5.87
C LYS A 171 -16.27 0.44 -6.17
N ASP A 172 -16.50 1.28 -5.18
CA ASP A 172 -17.27 2.51 -5.34
C ASP A 172 -16.56 3.48 -6.30
N ALA A 173 -15.25 3.63 -6.16
CA ALA A 173 -14.46 4.48 -7.06
C ALA A 173 -14.50 3.96 -8.49
N PHE A 174 -14.31 2.66 -8.73
CA PHE A 174 -14.43 2.05 -10.04
C PHE A 174 -15.82 2.19 -10.65
N TYR A 175 -16.86 2.00 -9.85
CA TYR A 175 -18.24 2.17 -10.33
C TYR A 175 -18.48 3.58 -10.86
N TRP A 176 -18.07 4.61 -10.14
CA TRP A 176 -18.25 5.99 -10.56
C TRP A 176 -17.30 6.38 -11.69
N ALA A 177 -16.03 5.96 -11.63
CA ALA A 177 -15.07 6.21 -12.70
C ALA A 177 -15.54 5.62 -14.03
N THR A 178 -16.10 4.41 -14.03
CA THR A 178 -16.69 3.80 -15.23
C THR A 178 -17.82 4.66 -15.81
N LYS A 179 -18.70 5.22 -14.98
CA LYS A 179 -19.76 6.11 -15.43
C LYS A 179 -19.22 7.40 -16.03
N GLU A 180 -18.20 7.97 -15.42
CA GLU A 180 -17.52 9.18 -15.89
C GLU A 180 -16.85 8.93 -17.25
N ILE A 181 -16.15 7.80 -17.42
CA ILE A 181 -15.55 7.39 -18.71
C ILE A 181 -16.62 7.25 -19.78
N VAL A 182 -17.73 6.56 -19.49
CA VAL A 182 -18.84 6.37 -20.44
C VAL A 182 -19.48 7.70 -20.84
N SER A 183 -19.53 8.68 -19.93
CA SER A 183 -20.01 10.03 -20.23
C SER A 183 -18.99 10.91 -20.96
N GLY A 184 -17.77 10.45 -21.15
CA GLY A 184 -16.68 11.18 -21.78
C GLY A 184 -15.85 12.04 -20.81
N ASP A 185 -16.09 11.92 -19.51
CA ASP A 185 -15.39 12.69 -18.47
C ASP A 185 -14.21 11.87 -17.89
N VAL A 186 -13.22 11.60 -18.73
CA VAL A 186 -12.03 10.82 -18.37
C VAL A 186 -11.24 11.50 -17.25
N LYS A 187 -11.18 12.84 -17.24
CA LYS A 187 -10.47 13.59 -16.21
C LYS A 187 -11.00 13.28 -14.82
N ASN A 188 -12.30 13.39 -14.59
CA ASN A 188 -12.89 13.12 -13.30
C ASN A 188 -12.77 11.65 -12.90
N ALA A 189 -12.85 10.73 -13.86
CA ALA A 189 -12.62 9.30 -13.60
C ALA A 189 -11.22 9.04 -13.04
N LEU A 190 -10.18 9.58 -13.67
CA LEU A 190 -8.80 9.39 -13.20
C LEU A 190 -8.55 10.08 -11.86
N LEU A 191 -9.04 11.32 -11.68
CA LEU A 191 -8.94 12.03 -10.42
C LEU A 191 -9.61 11.26 -9.27
N ARG A 192 -10.78 10.64 -9.53
CA ARG A 192 -11.47 9.80 -8.54
C ARG A 192 -10.64 8.62 -8.08
N MET A 193 -9.92 7.97 -9.00
CA MET A 193 -9.04 6.87 -8.65
C MET A 193 -7.85 7.36 -7.81
N LEU A 194 -7.26 8.50 -8.15
CA LEU A 194 -6.19 9.12 -7.36
C LEU A 194 -6.67 9.57 -5.97
N GLN A 195 -7.91 10.09 -5.86
CA GLN A 195 -8.51 10.52 -4.58
C GLN A 195 -8.58 9.41 -3.52
N LEU A 196 -8.51 8.15 -3.92
CA LEU A 196 -8.39 7.05 -2.97
C LEU A 196 -7.15 7.18 -2.07
N GLY A 197 -6.10 7.84 -2.53
CA GLY A 197 -4.91 8.13 -1.74
C GLY A 197 -5.21 8.98 -0.48
N GLU A 198 -6.24 9.82 -0.48
CA GLU A 198 -6.67 10.61 0.67
C GLU A 198 -7.27 9.77 1.82
N LYS A 199 -7.50 8.46 1.59
CA LYS A 199 -7.89 7.53 2.67
C LYS A 199 -6.72 7.20 3.59
N CYS A 200 -5.50 7.45 3.15
CA CYS A 200 -4.30 7.21 3.94
C CYS A 200 -4.09 8.31 4.99
N PRO A 201 -3.44 8.00 6.12
CA PRO A 201 -3.10 8.99 7.13
C PRO A 201 -2.23 10.11 6.59
N GLU A 202 -2.41 11.32 7.10
CA GLU A 202 -1.67 12.52 6.72
C GLU A 202 -0.39 12.72 7.53
N PHE A 203 -0.37 12.24 8.79
CA PHE A 203 0.72 12.48 9.75
C PHE A 203 1.44 11.22 10.18
N VAL A 204 0.85 10.02 9.93
CA VAL A 204 1.41 8.73 10.34
C VAL A 204 1.69 7.85 9.12
N PHE A 205 2.96 7.75 8.76
CA PHE A 205 3.41 6.99 7.59
C PHE A 205 3.90 5.60 8.01
N ASN A 206 2.97 4.65 8.14
CA ASN A 206 3.24 3.29 8.63
C ASN A 206 3.67 2.35 7.49
N ASN A 207 4.78 2.67 6.82
CA ASN A 207 5.25 1.96 5.63
C ASN A 207 5.70 0.51 5.91
N ALA A 208 6.11 0.21 7.12
CA ALA A 208 6.54 -1.14 7.51
C ALA A 208 5.42 -1.94 8.22
N GLY A 209 4.20 -1.41 8.33
CA GLY A 209 3.10 -2.11 8.97
C GLY A 209 3.32 -2.39 10.47
N LEU A 210 4.09 -1.55 11.17
CA LEU A 210 4.44 -1.76 12.58
C LEU A 210 3.29 -1.46 13.56
N LEU A 211 2.27 -0.77 13.09
CA LEU A 211 1.08 -0.41 13.86
C LEU A 211 -0.16 -1.00 13.22
N THR A 212 -1.15 -1.31 14.03
CA THR A 212 -2.50 -1.56 13.55
C THR A 212 -3.15 -0.24 13.05
N ASN A 213 -4.21 -0.33 12.25
CA ASN A 213 -4.94 0.85 11.77
C ASN A 213 -5.53 1.67 12.94
N GLU A 214 -5.96 1.02 14.02
CA GLU A 214 -6.45 1.68 15.23
C GLU A 214 -5.34 2.48 15.92
N GLN A 215 -4.17 1.86 16.13
CA GLN A 215 -3.00 2.53 16.73
C GLN A 215 -2.53 3.71 15.88
N ALA A 216 -2.46 3.54 14.55
CA ALA A 216 -2.11 4.63 13.65
C ALA A 216 -3.16 5.76 13.68
N GLY A 217 -4.45 5.44 13.76
CA GLY A 217 -5.53 6.42 13.89
C GLY A 217 -5.50 7.19 15.24
N GLU A 218 -5.05 6.58 16.32
CA GLU A 218 -4.81 7.27 17.58
C GLU A 218 -3.65 8.26 17.49
N LEU A 219 -2.54 7.87 16.86
CA LEU A 219 -1.40 8.75 16.62
C LEU A 219 -1.75 9.90 15.69
N GLU A 220 -2.52 9.63 14.63
CA GLU A 220 -3.02 10.65 13.72
C GLU A 220 -3.80 11.74 14.47
N ARG A 221 -4.65 11.36 15.44
CA ARG A 221 -5.37 12.33 16.28
C ARG A 221 -4.43 13.14 17.18
N ILE A 222 -3.38 12.53 17.75
CA ILE A 222 -2.39 13.23 18.57
C ILE A 222 -1.67 14.26 17.72
N LEU A 223 -1.16 13.86 16.56
CA LEU A 223 -0.38 14.71 15.66
C LEU A 223 -1.22 15.84 15.06
N SER A 224 -2.44 15.55 14.60
CA SER A 224 -3.35 16.53 14.01
C SER A 224 -3.89 17.57 15.01
N SER A 225 -3.98 17.22 16.30
CA SER A 225 -4.43 18.12 17.36
C SER A 225 -3.31 18.85 18.09
N GLY A 226 -2.06 18.56 17.75
CA GLY A 226 -0.88 19.19 18.35
C GLY A 226 -0.76 20.68 18.01
N LYS A 227 0.08 21.38 18.76
CA LYS A 227 0.39 22.80 18.52
C LYS A 227 1.43 22.96 17.41
N ASN A 228 2.28 21.96 17.24
CA ASN A 228 3.32 21.96 16.24
C ASN A 228 2.89 21.06 15.07
N GLU A 229 3.24 21.43 13.86
CA GLU A 229 3.16 20.51 12.74
C GLU A 229 4.16 19.40 12.94
N ALA A 230 3.67 18.16 12.99
CA ALA A 230 4.51 17.01 13.27
C ALA A 230 4.01 15.77 12.51
N ALA A 231 4.96 14.88 12.16
CA ALA A 231 4.66 13.64 11.48
C ALA A 231 5.58 12.50 11.96
N ILE A 232 5.15 11.26 11.75
CA ILE A 232 5.93 10.06 12.09
C ILE A 232 6.03 9.12 10.90
N LEU A 233 7.24 8.67 10.61
CA LEU A 233 7.56 7.61 9.67
C LEU A 233 7.93 6.33 10.41
N LEU A 234 7.19 5.25 10.19
CA LEU A 234 7.52 3.91 10.64
C LEU A 234 7.95 3.09 9.42
N THR A 235 9.18 2.66 9.40
CA THR A 235 9.78 2.01 8.23
C THR A 235 10.69 0.85 8.60
N SER A 236 11.05 0.05 7.60
CA SER A 236 12.17 -0.88 7.61
C SER A 236 13.14 -0.39 6.54
N ASN A 237 14.19 0.32 6.97
CA ASN A 237 15.10 0.98 6.04
C ASN A 237 16.01 -0.03 5.33
N SER A 238 15.61 -0.45 4.15
CA SER A 238 16.36 -1.34 3.25
C SER A 238 17.00 -0.60 2.05
N THR A 239 17.04 0.73 2.08
CA THR A 239 17.44 1.56 0.94
C THR A 239 18.96 1.64 0.72
N GLY A 240 19.76 1.16 1.67
CA GLY A 240 21.22 1.36 1.68
C GLY A 240 21.66 2.76 2.10
N LYS A 241 20.72 3.68 2.36
CA LYS A 241 20.98 5.02 2.91
C LYS A 241 20.93 4.98 4.43
N THR A 242 21.56 5.96 5.08
CA THR A 242 21.43 6.13 6.53
C THR A 242 19.99 6.54 6.92
N ASN A 243 19.61 6.29 8.17
CA ASN A 243 18.30 6.70 8.68
C ASN A 243 18.12 8.22 8.62
N GLU A 244 19.18 8.97 8.85
CA GLU A 244 19.20 10.44 8.76
C GLU A 244 18.93 10.92 7.33
N GLU A 245 19.53 10.29 6.33
CA GLU A 245 19.29 10.63 4.92
C GLU A 245 17.86 10.29 4.48
N VAL A 246 17.35 9.13 4.92
CA VAL A 246 15.96 8.74 4.63
C VAL A 246 15.00 9.72 5.29
N LEU A 247 15.14 9.96 6.60
CA LEU A 247 14.28 10.87 7.34
C LEU A 247 14.30 12.28 6.76
N LYS A 248 15.48 12.79 6.44
CA LYS A 248 15.65 14.11 5.80
C LYS A 248 14.89 14.20 4.48
N SER A 249 14.98 13.19 3.63
CA SER A 249 14.26 13.14 2.35
C SER A 249 12.74 13.21 2.54
N TYR A 250 12.20 12.47 3.52
CA TYR A 250 10.77 12.52 3.84
C TYR A 250 10.37 13.85 4.47
N TYR A 251 11.20 14.41 5.33
CA TYR A 251 10.98 15.72 5.94
C TYR A 251 10.91 16.84 4.89
N GLU A 252 11.89 16.93 3.99
CA GLU A 252 11.95 17.95 2.93
C GLU A 252 10.75 17.86 1.98
N ARG A 253 10.24 16.66 1.76
CA ARG A 253 9.05 16.41 0.97
C ARG A 253 7.78 16.89 1.67
N ARG A 254 7.64 16.62 2.98
CA ARG A 254 6.45 16.94 3.77
C ARG A 254 6.40 18.38 4.24
N PHE A 255 7.56 18.94 4.61
CA PHE A 255 7.70 20.27 5.21
C PHE A 255 8.56 21.19 4.33
N LYS A 256 8.06 21.50 3.13
CA LYS A 256 8.77 22.31 2.13
C LYS A 256 9.21 23.69 2.64
N ASP A 257 8.47 24.27 3.58
CA ASP A 257 8.79 25.57 4.21
C ASP A 257 9.76 25.44 5.40
N GLY A 258 10.22 24.23 5.70
CA GLY A 258 11.12 23.95 6.82
C GLY A 258 10.46 24.05 8.21
N LYS A 259 9.12 24.17 8.27
CA LYS A 259 8.39 24.22 9.54
C LYS A 259 7.75 22.87 9.82
N GLY A 260 8.14 22.27 10.93
CA GLY A 260 7.60 20.99 11.37
C GLY A 260 8.65 20.09 12.02
N TYR A 261 8.18 18.98 12.54
CA TYR A 261 8.99 17.96 13.19
C TYR A 261 8.66 16.62 12.57
N MET A 262 9.66 15.84 12.22
CA MET A 262 9.44 14.48 11.72
C MET A 262 10.25 13.49 12.52
N ALA A 263 9.56 12.52 13.14
CA ALA A 263 10.19 11.39 13.76
C ALA A 263 10.24 10.19 12.80
N MET A 264 11.27 9.36 12.93
CA MET A 264 11.37 8.08 12.22
C MET A 264 11.65 6.97 13.23
N ILE A 265 10.92 5.86 13.07
CA ILE A 265 11.16 4.61 13.77
C ILE A 265 11.54 3.57 12.73
N ASP A 266 12.78 3.09 12.80
CA ASP A 266 13.26 2.07 11.89
C ASP A 266 13.28 0.70 12.59
N SER A 267 12.49 -0.25 12.08
CA SER A 267 12.37 -1.59 12.67
C SER A 267 13.62 -2.45 12.49
N GLN A 268 14.44 -2.21 11.46
CA GLN A 268 15.67 -2.95 11.24
C GLN A 268 16.73 -2.63 12.28
N THR A 269 16.98 -1.35 12.51
CA THR A 269 18.00 -0.88 13.46
C THR A 269 17.43 -0.66 14.86
N LYS A 270 16.10 -0.69 15.01
CA LYS A 270 15.35 -0.38 16.24
C LYS A 270 15.68 1.00 16.79
N LYS A 271 16.03 1.93 15.90
CA LYS A 271 16.35 3.31 16.24
C LYS A 271 15.15 4.22 16.06
N VAL A 272 15.11 5.23 16.94
CA VAL A 272 14.20 6.39 16.82
C VAL A 272 15.07 7.62 16.63
N ILE A 273 14.77 8.40 15.60
CA ILE A 273 15.42 9.68 15.31
C ILE A 273 14.38 10.74 15.01
N VAL A 274 14.72 12.01 15.21
CA VAL A 274 13.86 13.16 14.87
C VAL A 274 14.66 14.13 14.02
N HIS A 275 14.01 14.71 13.02
CA HIS A 275 14.54 15.77 12.18
C HIS A 275 13.62 16.98 12.21
N SER A 276 14.21 18.18 12.30
CA SER A 276 13.54 19.46 12.16
C SER A 276 14.58 20.52 11.80
N ALA A 277 14.18 21.54 11.04
CA ALA A 277 14.96 22.75 10.86
C ALA A 277 14.78 23.76 12.03
N GLN A 278 13.86 23.46 12.95
CA GLN A 278 13.53 24.26 14.12
C GLN A 278 14.21 23.70 15.39
N GLN A 279 14.24 24.51 16.45
CA GLN A 279 14.66 24.04 17.76
C GLN A 279 13.68 22.97 18.28
N MET A 280 14.21 21.88 18.80
CA MET A 280 13.41 20.81 19.37
C MET A 280 12.55 21.31 20.54
N PRO A 281 11.30 20.82 20.68
CA PRO A 281 10.45 21.15 21.82
C PRO A 281 11.08 20.75 23.15
N SER A 282 10.75 21.46 24.21
CA SER A 282 11.22 21.12 25.56
C SER A 282 10.76 19.70 25.92
N GLY A 283 11.70 18.89 26.41
CA GLY A 283 11.43 17.49 26.77
C GLY A 283 11.56 16.48 25.64
N ALA A 284 11.71 16.91 24.39
CA ALA A 284 11.82 16.00 23.24
C ALA A 284 13.03 15.06 23.34
N ASP A 285 14.17 15.49 23.90
CA ASP A 285 15.35 14.62 24.10
C ASP A 285 15.06 13.48 25.07
N ALA A 286 14.34 13.77 26.17
CA ALA A 286 13.93 12.75 27.13
C ALA A 286 12.92 11.77 26.52
N ALA A 287 12.00 12.28 25.73
CA ALA A 287 11.03 11.45 24.99
C ALA A 287 11.71 10.58 23.93
N LEU A 288 12.68 11.12 23.20
CA LEU A 288 13.46 10.39 22.21
C LEU A 288 14.22 9.19 22.84
N LYS A 289 14.86 9.41 23.99
CA LYS A 289 15.50 8.34 24.74
C LYS A 289 14.50 7.25 25.15
N LYS A 290 13.37 7.64 25.73
CA LYS A 290 12.31 6.72 26.15
C LYS A 290 11.70 5.97 24.96
N ALA A 291 11.44 6.66 23.85
CA ALA A 291 10.95 6.04 22.61
C ALA A 291 11.96 5.02 22.06
N SER A 292 13.27 5.32 22.13
CA SER A 292 14.33 4.38 21.72
C SER A 292 14.37 3.13 22.61
N ASP A 293 14.12 3.27 23.92
CA ASP A 293 14.04 2.13 24.86
C ASP A 293 12.82 1.23 24.53
N TYR A 294 11.70 1.80 24.07
CA TYR A 294 10.54 1.04 23.59
C TYR A 294 10.84 0.35 22.25
N ALA A 295 11.40 1.07 21.28
CA ALA A 295 11.71 0.51 19.97
C ALA A 295 12.72 -0.65 20.05
N ALA A 296 13.70 -0.56 20.98
CA ALA A 296 14.65 -1.64 21.24
C ALA A 296 13.98 -2.93 21.72
N LYS A 297 12.79 -2.82 22.34
CA LYS A 297 11.93 -3.93 22.80
C LYS A 297 10.85 -4.29 21.77
N GLU A 298 10.88 -3.70 20.60
CA GLU A 298 9.87 -3.87 19.54
C GLU A 298 8.47 -3.37 19.92
N ASP A 299 8.35 -2.56 20.97
CA ASP A 299 7.12 -1.86 21.33
C ASP A 299 7.01 -0.55 20.54
N TYR A 300 6.72 -0.71 19.23
CA TYR A 300 6.69 0.41 18.29
C TYR A 300 5.51 1.36 18.54
N ASN A 301 4.42 0.87 19.10
CA ASN A 301 3.27 1.72 19.45
C ASN A 301 3.62 2.68 20.58
N SER A 302 4.21 2.17 21.69
CA SER A 302 4.65 3.02 22.78
C SER A 302 5.77 3.97 22.37
N ALA A 303 6.70 3.52 21.51
CA ALA A 303 7.75 4.36 20.94
C ALA A 303 7.16 5.52 20.14
N ALA A 304 6.27 5.22 19.20
CA ALA A 304 5.63 6.21 18.33
C ALA A 304 4.79 7.21 19.15
N ARG A 305 3.98 6.73 20.09
CA ARG A 305 3.16 7.60 20.95
C ARG A 305 4.02 8.54 21.79
N THR A 306 5.08 8.01 22.41
CA THR A 306 5.97 8.81 23.28
C THR A 306 6.62 9.95 22.49
N ILE A 307 7.11 9.70 21.27
CA ILE A 307 7.76 10.74 20.49
C ILE A 307 6.73 11.69 19.85
N ALA A 308 5.55 11.19 19.41
CA ALA A 308 4.48 12.00 18.85
C ALA A 308 4.00 13.06 19.83
N GLU A 309 3.68 12.67 21.07
CA GLU A 309 3.24 13.57 22.14
C GLU A 309 4.28 14.67 22.41
N ALA A 310 5.56 14.35 22.31
CA ALA A 310 6.64 15.30 22.57
C ALA A 310 6.87 16.31 21.43
N ILE A 311 6.75 15.87 20.15
CA ILE A 311 7.00 16.74 19.00
C ILE A 311 5.75 17.53 18.57
N ALA A 312 4.54 17.02 18.83
CA ALA A 312 3.29 17.71 18.55
C ALA A 312 2.94 18.77 19.61
N GLY A 313 3.42 18.67 20.85
CA GLY A 313 3.30 19.67 21.92
C GLY A 313 1.98 19.64 22.64
#